data_848e94342df6a741c34212d0d2e8c147
#
_entry.id   848e94342df6a741c34212d0d2e8c147
#
_cell.length_a   1.000
_cell.length_b   1.000
_cell.length_c   1.000
_cell.angle_alpha   90.00
_cell.angle_beta   90.00
_cell.angle_gamma   90.00
#
_symmetry.space_group_name_H-M   'P 1'
#
loop_
_entity.id
_entity.type
_entity.pdbx_description
1 polymer ?
#
loop_
_entity_poly.entity_id
_entity_poly.type
_entity_poly.pdbx_seq_one_letter_code
_entity_poly.pdbx_strand_id
1 'polypeptide(L)' 'MMSKYAVMIVPFEEDGSEYVRNGCGAMWTNDTPLKLFDTREEAQAEADKWNTGEVVEYG' A
#
# COMPACT_ATOMS: atom_id res chain seq x y z
N MET A 1 7.84 -20.52 2.31
CA MET A 1 6.68 -19.64 2.12
C MET A 1 7.13 -18.27 1.70
N MET A 2 6.44 -17.71 0.75
CA MET A 2 6.80 -16.40 0.22
C MET A 2 5.99 -15.32 0.92
N SER A 3 6.70 -14.41 1.55
CA SER A 3 6.06 -13.24 2.14
C SER A 3 5.76 -12.23 1.05
N LYS A 4 4.66 -11.52 1.21
CA LYS A 4 4.34 -10.40 0.36
C LYS A 4 4.52 -9.12 1.15
N TYR A 5 4.66 -8.03 0.43
CA TYR A 5 4.80 -6.71 1.02
C TYR A 5 3.70 -5.81 0.53
N ALA A 6 3.24 -4.94 1.38
CA ALA A 6 2.24 -3.95 1.05
C ALA A 6 2.73 -2.59 1.47
N VAL A 7 2.06 -1.55 0.99
CA VAL A 7 2.38 -0.19 1.38
C VAL A 7 1.18 0.37 2.14
N MET A 8 1.45 0.95 3.29
CA MET A 8 0.42 1.64 4.08
C MET A 8 0.64 3.14 3.96
N ILE A 9 -0.45 3.87 3.87
CA ILE A 9 -0.44 5.33 3.82
C ILE A 9 -1.42 5.85 4.85
N VAL A 10 -1.25 7.11 5.22
CA VAL A 10 -2.22 7.82 6.06
C VAL A 10 -2.99 8.76 5.13
N PRO A 11 -4.26 8.52 4.89
CA PRO A 11 -5.06 9.37 4.02
C PRO A 11 -5.10 10.81 4.53
N PHE A 12 -5.21 11.74 3.61
CA PHE A 12 -5.07 13.15 3.88
C PHE A 12 -6.02 13.68 4.97
N GLU A 13 -7.25 13.23 4.98
CA GLU A 13 -8.27 13.76 5.89
C GLU A 13 -8.79 12.74 6.89
N GLU A 14 -8.09 11.64 7.08
CA GLU A 14 -8.57 10.58 7.95
C GLU A 14 -7.54 10.23 9.01
N ASP A 15 -8.04 9.80 10.15
CA ASP A 15 -7.20 9.25 11.21
C ASP A 15 -6.98 7.77 10.93
N GLY A 16 -5.74 7.35 10.89
CA GLY A 16 -5.41 5.96 10.72
C GLY A 16 -4.78 5.65 9.38
N SER A 17 -4.32 4.43 9.25
CA SER A 17 -3.59 3.97 8.08
C SER A 17 -4.50 3.18 7.14
N GLU A 18 -4.16 3.21 5.87
CA GLU A 18 -4.86 2.47 4.84
C GLU A 18 -3.84 1.82 3.92
N TYR A 19 -4.16 0.63 3.40
CA TYR A 19 -3.31 -0.01 2.41
C TYR A 19 -3.49 0.61 1.05
N VAL A 20 -2.37 0.74 0.33
CA VAL A 20 -2.42 1.12 -1.08
C VAL A 20 -3.03 -0.03 -1.87
N ARG A 21 -4.01 0.29 -2.72
CA ARG A 21 -4.72 -0.69 -3.53
C ARG A 21 -4.37 -0.52 -5.00
N ASN A 22 -4.79 -1.47 -5.81
CA ASN A 22 -4.56 -1.39 -7.25
C ASN A 22 -5.40 -0.29 -7.88
N GLY A 23 -4.85 0.33 -8.90
CA GLY A 23 -5.55 1.36 -9.66
C GLY A 23 -5.41 2.76 -9.07
N CYS A 24 -6.27 3.66 -9.52
CA CYS A 24 -6.25 5.05 -9.07
C CYS A 24 -6.91 5.18 -7.70
N GLY A 25 -6.24 5.90 -6.80
CA GLY A 25 -6.73 6.06 -5.43
C GLY A 25 -8.15 6.57 -5.34
N ALA A 26 -8.55 7.46 -6.24
CA ALA A 26 -9.90 8.01 -6.26
C ALA A 26 -10.98 6.97 -6.54
N MET A 27 -10.60 5.82 -7.11
CA MET A 27 -11.52 4.76 -7.47
C MET A 27 -11.47 3.56 -6.51
N TRP A 28 -10.68 3.65 -5.47
CA TRP A 28 -10.55 2.55 -4.52
C TRP A 28 -11.85 2.34 -3.75
N THR A 29 -12.21 1.06 -3.60
CA THR A 29 -13.36 0.65 -2.81
C THR A 29 -12.93 -0.49 -1.90
N ASN A 30 -13.83 -0.95 -1.03
CA ASN A 30 -13.54 -2.10 -0.18
C ASN A 30 -13.29 -3.38 -0.96
N ASP A 31 -13.75 -3.42 -2.21
CA ASP A 31 -13.57 -4.59 -3.08
C ASP A 31 -12.30 -4.51 -3.93
N THR A 32 -11.64 -3.36 -3.97
CA THR A 32 -10.42 -3.20 -4.73
C THR A 32 -9.30 -4.03 -4.11
N PRO A 33 -8.63 -4.92 -4.88
CA PRO A 33 -7.52 -5.72 -4.34
C PRO A 33 -6.38 -4.86 -3.86
N LEU A 34 -5.72 -5.30 -2.81
CA LEU A 34 -4.53 -4.63 -2.32
C LEU A 34 -3.39 -4.79 -3.32
N LYS A 35 -2.55 -3.78 -3.39
CA LYS A 35 -1.37 -3.84 -4.24
C LYS A 35 -0.25 -4.50 -3.46
N LEU A 36 0.05 -5.74 -3.81
CA LEU A 36 1.06 -6.53 -3.12
C LEU A 36 2.31 -6.67 -3.98
N PHE A 37 3.44 -6.74 -3.32
CA PHE A 37 4.74 -6.81 -3.98
C PHE A 37 5.48 -8.06 -3.53
N ASP A 38 6.28 -8.62 -4.41
CA ASP A 38 7.06 -9.80 -4.09
C ASP A 38 8.33 -9.47 -3.31
N THR A 39 8.84 -8.26 -3.45
CA THR A 39 10.06 -7.85 -2.77
C THR A 39 9.83 -6.54 -2.03
N ARG A 40 10.63 -6.34 -0.98
CA ARG A 40 10.61 -5.11 -0.22
C ARG A 40 11.01 -3.91 -1.08
N GLU A 41 11.95 -4.12 -1.99
CA GLU A 41 12.43 -3.05 -2.87
C GLU A 41 11.32 -2.51 -3.76
N GLU A 42 10.50 -3.40 -4.30
CA GLU A 42 9.36 -2.99 -5.12
C GLU A 42 8.34 -2.22 -4.29
N ALA A 43 8.06 -2.70 -3.09
CA ALA A 43 7.14 -2.03 -2.18
C ALA A 43 7.69 -0.66 -1.78
N GLN A 44 8.99 -0.56 -1.54
CA GLN A 44 9.61 0.70 -1.17
C GLN A 44 9.51 1.72 -2.31
N ALA A 45 9.67 1.28 -3.55
CA ALA A 45 9.53 2.16 -4.71
C ALA A 45 8.11 2.74 -4.77
N GLU A 46 7.12 1.95 -4.41
CA GLU A 46 5.74 2.44 -4.35
C GLU A 46 5.56 3.40 -3.18
N ALA A 47 6.09 3.03 -2.01
CA ALA A 47 5.96 3.86 -0.81
C ALA A 47 6.58 5.26 -1.02
N ASP A 48 7.66 5.33 -1.80
CA ASP A 48 8.33 6.59 -2.07
C ASP A 48 7.46 7.58 -2.84
N LYS A 49 6.40 7.11 -3.48
CA LYS A 49 5.46 7.98 -4.18
C LYS A 49 4.48 8.67 -3.26
N TRP A 50 4.42 8.24 -2.03
CA TRP A 50 3.47 8.76 -1.04
C TRP A 50 4.22 9.44 0.09
N ASN A 51 3.72 10.58 0.56
CA ASN A 51 4.37 11.29 1.65
C ASN A 51 4.41 10.49 2.94
N THR A 52 3.42 9.65 3.15
CA THR A 52 3.30 8.85 4.37
C THR A 52 3.48 7.35 4.12
N GLY A 53 4.00 7.00 2.94
CA GLY A 53 4.14 5.60 2.55
C GLY A 53 5.08 4.83 3.46
N GLU A 54 4.66 3.63 3.85
CA GLU A 54 5.45 2.74 4.69
C GLU A 54 5.29 1.32 4.20
N VAL A 55 6.41 0.61 4.08
CA VAL A 55 6.39 -0.79 3.67
C VAL A 55 6.10 -1.68 4.87
N VAL A 56 5.18 -2.61 4.70
CA VAL A 56 4.84 -3.59 5.74
C VAL A 56 4.80 -4.98 5.13
N GLU A 57 5.06 -5.98 5.95
CA GLU A 57 4.88 -7.36 5.52
C GLU A 57 3.40 -7.70 5.54
N TYR A 58 2.96 -8.38 4.51
CA TYR A 58 1.57 -8.76 4.38
C TYR A 58 1.47 -10.25 4.08
N GLY A 59 1.41 -11.03 5.01
CA GLY A 59 1.30 -12.47 4.83
C GLY A 59 2.44 -13.21 5.42
#